data_06982c8bf62f1600c0f8758c3f2cd91d
#
_entry.id   06982c8bf62f1600c0f8758c3f2cd91d
#
_cell.length_a   1.000
_cell.length_b   1.000
_cell.length_c   1.000
_cell.angle_alpha   90.00
_cell.angle_beta   90.00
_cell.angle_gamma   90.00
#
_symmetry.space_group_name_H-M   'P 1'
#
loop_
_entity.id
_entity.type
_entity.pdbx_description
1 polymer ?
#
loop_
_entity_poly.entity_id
_entity_poly.type
_entity_poly.pdbx_seq_one_letter_code
_entity_poly.pdbx_strand_id
1 'polypeptide(L)'
;VYGKFHDKVNSITLSGMSKKGMIILPVEKDEFQEREERKGNELRNEMIDAAKAGDIEAMEQLTLEDMDTYTAVSSRSKKEDLFTIVTSYFMPHSVECDKYSVLGKIINVMEMQNSRTKEIFYYLSVECNSIQIEFTIAKEDLMGEPKVGRRFKGILWLQGEVDCL
;
A
#
# COMPACT_ATOMS: atom_id res chain seq x y z
N VAL A 1 -18.19 -9.18 17.76
CA VAL A 1 -17.70 -9.25 19.15
C VAL A 1 -16.70 -8.12 19.31
N TYR A 2 -17.13 -7.00 19.91
CA TYR A 2 -16.24 -5.89 20.26
C TYR A 2 -15.50 -6.26 21.55
N GLY A 3 -14.32 -6.87 21.43
CA GLY A 3 -13.41 -7.02 22.52
C GLY A 3 -12.81 -5.65 22.87
N LYS A 4 -12.88 -5.24 24.13
CA LYS A 4 -12.04 -4.15 24.62
C LYS A 4 -10.62 -4.68 24.68
N PHE A 5 -9.77 -4.26 23.74
CA PHE A 5 -8.33 -4.52 23.83
C PHE A 5 -7.79 -3.70 25.01
N HIS A 6 -7.55 -4.37 26.13
CA HIS A 6 -6.88 -3.77 27.28
C HIS A 6 -5.37 -3.95 27.23
N ASP A 7 -4.88 -4.76 26.28
CA ASP A 7 -3.48 -5.10 26.15
C ASP A 7 -2.81 -4.19 25.12
N LYS A 8 -1.55 -3.87 25.34
CA LYS A 8 -0.76 -3.11 24.37
C LYS A 8 -0.54 -3.96 23.14
N VAL A 9 -1.01 -3.48 22.00
CA VAL A 9 -0.72 -4.09 20.71
C VAL A 9 0.76 -3.92 20.43
N ASN A 10 1.46 -5.02 20.21
CA ASN A 10 2.89 -5.03 19.91
C ASN A 10 3.13 -4.92 18.40
N SER A 11 2.42 -5.73 17.64
CA SER A 11 2.53 -5.71 16.18
C SER A 11 1.21 -6.16 15.51
N ILE A 12 1.06 -5.80 14.25
CA ILE A 12 -0.04 -6.27 13.40
C ILE A 12 0.58 -6.83 12.13
N THR A 13 0.28 -8.09 11.84
CA THR A 13 0.67 -8.73 10.59
C THR A 13 -0.52 -8.71 9.62
N LEU A 14 -0.30 -8.17 8.42
CA LEU A 14 -1.31 -8.14 7.37
C LEU A 14 -0.99 -9.21 6.33
N SER A 15 -1.93 -10.12 6.13
CA SER A 15 -1.86 -11.16 5.12
C SER A 15 -3.11 -11.19 4.25
N GLY A 16 -2.99 -11.66 3.01
CA GLY A 16 -4.13 -11.64 2.12
C GLY A 16 -4.07 -12.56 0.92
N MET A 17 -5.13 -12.49 0.15
CA MET A 17 -5.25 -13.14 -1.15
C MET A 17 -5.76 -12.15 -2.20
N SER A 18 -5.23 -12.25 -3.42
CA SER A 18 -5.71 -11.50 -4.57
C SER A 18 -6.33 -12.42 -5.62
N LYS A 19 -7.50 -12.03 -6.12
CA LYS A 19 -8.15 -12.76 -7.23
C LYS A 19 -7.64 -12.34 -8.60
N LYS A 20 -7.26 -11.05 -8.74
CA LYS A 20 -6.73 -10.50 -9.99
C LYS A 20 -5.77 -9.36 -9.67
N GLY A 21 -4.67 -9.35 -10.39
CA GLY A 21 -3.69 -8.29 -10.26
C GLY A 21 -2.96 -8.00 -11.56
N MET A 22 -2.28 -6.87 -11.58
CA MET A 22 -1.38 -6.51 -12.68
C MET A 22 -0.06 -5.98 -12.15
N ILE A 23 0.99 -6.24 -12.91
CA ILE A 23 2.31 -5.70 -12.65
C ILE A 23 2.50 -4.42 -13.46
N ILE A 24 2.88 -3.38 -12.77
CA ILE A 24 3.17 -2.06 -13.34
C ILE A 24 4.68 -1.83 -13.24
N LEU A 25 5.26 -1.24 -14.27
CA LEU A 25 6.68 -0.89 -14.27
C LEU A 25 6.99 0.11 -13.15
N PRO A 26 8.21 0.08 -12.61
CA PRO A 26 8.62 1.07 -11.62
C PRO A 26 8.58 2.47 -12.26
N VAL A 27 8.33 3.48 -11.45
CA VAL A 27 8.65 4.87 -11.83
C VAL A 27 10.14 5.03 -11.56
N GLU A 28 10.90 5.35 -12.58
CA GLU A 28 12.31 5.68 -12.41
C GLU A 28 12.41 6.99 -11.62
N LYS A 29 12.99 6.91 -10.44
CA LYS A 29 13.29 8.05 -9.58
C LYS A 29 14.80 8.05 -9.36
N ASP A 30 15.38 9.21 -9.33
CA ASP A 30 16.77 9.34 -8.91
C ASP A 30 16.88 9.29 -7.37
N GLU A 31 18.09 9.04 -6.88
CA GLU A 31 18.34 8.91 -5.43
C GLU A 31 17.97 10.19 -4.66
N PHE A 32 18.00 11.34 -5.31
CA PHE A 32 17.64 12.62 -4.69
C PHE A 32 16.12 12.69 -4.48
N GLN A 33 15.33 12.29 -5.49
CA GLN A 33 13.86 12.24 -5.41
C GLN A 33 13.40 11.25 -4.34
N GLU A 34 14.04 10.07 -4.24
CA GLU A 34 13.72 9.10 -3.19
C GLU A 34 14.01 9.61 -1.78
N ARG A 35 15.10 10.38 -1.61
CA ARG A 35 15.44 10.99 -0.32
C ARG A 35 14.47 12.08 0.08
N GLU A 36 14.08 12.94 -0.85
CA GLU A 36 13.12 14.02 -0.59
C GLU A 36 11.73 13.47 -0.25
N GLU A 37 11.28 12.44 -0.95
CA GLU A 37 10.01 11.78 -0.63
C GLU A 37 10.05 11.12 0.76
N ARG A 38 11.17 10.50 1.12
CA ARG A 38 11.30 9.86 2.44
C ARG A 38 11.22 10.89 3.56
N LYS A 39 11.93 12.00 3.42
CA LYS A 39 11.86 13.12 4.37
C LYS A 39 10.45 13.74 4.43
N GLY A 40 9.81 13.92 3.27
CA GLY A 40 8.45 14.42 3.20
C GLY A 40 7.45 13.52 3.93
N ASN A 41 7.59 12.19 3.76
CA ASN A 41 6.75 11.22 4.46
C ASN A 41 7.00 11.21 5.98
N GLU A 42 8.26 11.32 6.43
CA GLU A 42 8.60 11.41 7.84
C GLU A 42 7.97 12.66 8.48
N LEU A 43 8.16 13.83 7.86
CA LEU A 43 7.57 15.09 8.34
C LEU A 43 6.03 15.04 8.36
N ARG A 44 5.44 14.45 7.32
CA ARG A 44 3.98 14.28 7.27
C ARG A 44 3.47 13.36 8.39
N ASN A 45 4.18 12.29 8.71
CA ASN A 45 3.83 11.40 9.82
C ASN A 45 3.90 12.11 11.17
N GLU A 46 4.93 12.95 11.38
CA GLU A 46 5.03 13.79 12.58
C GLU A 46 3.86 14.76 12.69
N MET A 47 3.46 15.41 11.59
CA MET A 47 2.28 16.29 11.57
C MET A 47 0.97 15.53 11.84
N ILE A 48 0.83 14.31 11.31
CA ILE A 48 -0.34 13.45 11.58
C ILE A 48 -0.41 13.09 13.07
N ASP A 49 0.71 12.79 13.69
CA ASP A 49 0.73 12.46 15.11
C ASP A 49 0.46 13.68 16.00
N ALA A 50 0.96 14.85 15.62
CA ALA A 50 0.61 16.11 16.30
C ALA A 50 -0.88 16.43 16.14
N ALA A 51 -1.46 16.28 14.95
CA ALA A 51 -2.88 16.49 14.70
C ALA A 51 -3.76 15.53 15.53
N LYS A 52 -3.37 14.25 15.67
CA LYS A 52 -4.05 13.29 16.55
C LYS A 52 -3.97 13.69 18.02
N ALA A 53 -2.91 14.37 18.43
CA ALA A 53 -2.76 14.93 19.77
C ALA A 53 -3.60 16.21 20.00
N GLY A 54 -4.28 16.72 18.97
CA GLY A 54 -5.16 17.88 19.04
C GLY A 54 -4.51 19.19 18.62
N ASP A 55 -3.36 19.17 17.96
CA ASP A 55 -2.71 20.35 17.42
C ASP A 55 -3.47 20.88 16.20
N ILE A 56 -4.10 22.05 16.37
CA ILE A 56 -4.92 22.68 15.34
C ILE A 56 -4.08 23.17 14.16
N GLU A 57 -2.88 23.66 14.41
CA GLU A 57 -1.97 24.16 13.37
C GLU A 57 -1.52 23.02 12.47
N ALA A 58 -1.17 21.86 13.04
CA ALA A 58 -0.86 20.67 12.29
C ALA A 58 -2.05 20.15 11.44
N MET A 59 -3.28 20.25 11.96
CA MET A 59 -4.51 19.90 11.20
C MET A 59 -4.73 20.83 10.01
N GLU A 60 -4.53 22.12 10.20
CA GLU A 60 -4.68 23.12 9.13
C GLU A 60 -3.61 22.92 8.05
N GLN A 61 -2.35 22.69 8.43
CA GLN A 61 -1.25 22.44 7.49
C GLN A 61 -1.50 21.19 6.67
N LEU A 62 -1.89 20.08 7.30
CA LEU A 62 -2.23 18.84 6.57
C LEU A 62 -3.38 19.05 5.58
N THR A 63 -4.38 19.85 5.94
CA THR A 63 -5.50 20.16 5.05
C THR A 63 -5.05 20.97 3.83
N LEU A 64 -4.18 21.95 4.02
CA LEU A 64 -3.63 22.75 2.92
C LEU A 64 -2.76 21.90 1.99
N GLU A 65 -1.88 21.07 2.55
CA GLU A 65 -1.05 20.15 1.75
C GLU A 65 -1.89 19.16 0.93
N ASP A 66 -2.98 18.63 1.51
CA ASP A 66 -3.88 17.73 0.79
C ASP A 66 -4.60 18.44 -0.35
N MET A 67 -5.02 19.70 -0.17
CA MET A 67 -5.62 20.51 -1.24
C MET A 67 -4.63 20.81 -2.37
N ASP A 68 -3.41 21.17 -2.02
CA ASP A 68 -2.34 21.44 -3.00
C ASP A 68 -1.99 20.17 -3.78
N THR A 69 -1.84 19.05 -3.07
CA THR A 69 -1.59 17.73 -3.67
C THR A 69 -2.72 17.33 -4.62
N TYR A 70 -3.98 17.49 -4.20
CA TYR A 70 -5.14 17.20 -5.05
C TYR A 70 -5.16 18.05 -6.31
N THR A 71 -4.86 19.34 -6.18
CA THR A 71 -4.80 20.27 -7.32
C THR A 71 -3.68 19.93 -8.28
N ALA A 72 -2.50 19.60 -7.76
CA ALA A 72 -1.34 19.18 -8.54
C ALA A 72 -1.62 17.88 -9.30
N VAL A 73 -2.14 16.85 -8.62
CA VAL A 73 -2.51 15.56 -9.23
C VAL A 73 -3.60 15.75 -10.29
N SER A 74 -4.64 16.54 -10.00
CA SER A 74 -5.71 16.81 -10.95
C SER A 74 -5.24 17.55 -12.22
N SER A 75 -4.28 18.44 -12.09
CA SER A 75 -3.67 19.15 -13.21
C SER A 75 -2.77 18.23 -14.05
N ARG A 76 -1.96 17.40 -13.39
CA ARG A 76 -1.03 16.47 -14.04
C ARG A 76 -1.74 15.31 -14.72
N SER A 77 -2.82 14.78 -14.12
CA SER A 77 -3.59 13.66 -14.67
C SER A 77 -4.22 13.91 -16.06
N LYS A 78 -4.29 15.17 -16.48
CA LYS A 78 -4.72 15.55 -17.84
C LYS A 78 -3.63 15.35 -18.89
N LYS A 79 -2.38 15.22 -18.50
CA LYS A 79 -1.21 15.20 -19.37
C LYS A 79 -0.33 13.98 -19.21
N GLU A 80 -0.39 13.34 -18.05
CA GLU A 80 0.48 12.22 -17.67
C GLU A 80 -0.36 11.00 -17.28
N ASP A 81 0.24 9.80 -17.40
CA ASP A 81 -0.41 8.58 -16.95
C ASP A 81 -0.56 8.63 -15.40
N LEU A 82 -1.76 8.28 -14.94
CA LEU A 82 -2.08 8.28 -13.50
C LEU A 82 -1.09 7.45 -12.68
N PHE A 83 -0.59 6.34 -13.23
CA PHE A 83 0.38 5.47 -12.55
C PHE A 83 1.80 6.02 -12.53
N THR A 84 2.08 7.09 -13.26
CA THR A 84 3.32 7.85 -13.14
C THR A 84 3.23 8.85 -11.98
N ILE A 85 2.04 9.39 -11.74
CA ILE A 85 1.79 10.39 -10.70
C ILE A 85 1.58 9.69 -9.34
N VAL A 86 0.71 8.67 -9.31
CA VAL A 86 0.40 7.91 -8.10
C VAL A 86 1.29 6.69 -8.02
N THR A 87 2.21 6.69 -7.07
CA THR A 87 3.20 5.63 -6.90
C THR A 87 2.72 4.48 -6.02
N SER A 88 1.90 4.80 -5.01
CA SER A 88 1.32 3.81 -4.10
C SER A 88 -0.02 4.30 -3.55
N TYR A 89 -0.91 3.38 -3.24
CA TYR A 89 -2.13 3.61 -2.47
C TYR A 89 -2.61 2.34 -1.79
N PHE A 90 -3.26 2.54 -0.65
CA PHE A 90 -3.95 1.51 0.10
C PHE A 90 -5.29 2.08 0.55
N MET A 91 -6.39 1.59 -0.02
CA MET A 91 -7.72 2.13 0.25
C MET A 91 -8.78 1.02 0.27
N PRO A 92 -9.85 1.16 1.05
CA PRO A 92 -10.99 0.24 1.00
C PRO A 92 -11.54 0.11 -0.43
N HIS A 93 -11.86 -1.10 -0.83
CA HIS A 93 -12.49 -1.38 -2.12
C HIS A 93 -14.00 -1.46 -1.95
N SER A 94 -14.72 -0.39 -2.31
CA SER A 94 -16.17 -0.34 -2.16
C SER A 94 -16.63 -0.36 -0.69
N VAL A 95 -17.84 -0.85 -0.45
CA VAL A 95 -18.48 -0.93 0.89
C VAL A 95 -18.04 -2.17 1.69
N GLU A 96 -17.28 -3.08 1.08
CA GLU A 96 -16.83 -4.32 1.71
C GLU A 96 -15.62 -4.02 2.61
N CYS A 97 -15.74 -4.40 3.89
CA CYS A 97 -14.75 -4.04 4.92
C CYS A 97 -13.46 -4.87 4.87
N ASP A 98 -13.44 -5.96 4.11
CA ASP A 98 -12.34 -6.94 4.04
C ASP A 98 -11.56 -6.88 2.72
N LYS A 99 -11.99 -6.03 1.78
CA LYS A 99 -11.33 -5.84 0.48
C LYS A 99 -10.69 -4.46 0.37
N TYR A 100 -9.46 -4.48 -0.14
CA TYR A 100 -8.65 -3.27 -0.31
C TYR A 100 -8.08 -3.20 -1.72
N SER A 101 -8.18 -2.03 -2.31
CA SER A 101 -7.46 -1.69 -3.54
C SER A 101 -6.04 -1.27 -3.18
N VAL A 102 -5.06 -1.93 -3.74
CA VAL A 102 -3.65 -1.75 -3.41
C VAL A 102 -2.84 -1.46 -4.66
N LEU A 103 -1.98 -0.47 -4.58
CA LEU A 103 -0.87 -0.22 -5.48
C LEU A 103 0.37 -0.03 -4.62
N GLY A 104 1.40 -0.85 -4.82
CA GLY A 104 2.62 -0.75 -4.03
C GLY A 104 3.82 -1.41 -4.69
N LYS A 105 5.00 -1.14 -4.15
CA LYS A 105 6.28 -1.66 -4.64
C LYS A 105 6.48 -3.10 -4.15
N ILE A 106 6.82 -3.99 -5.05
CA ILE A 106 7.15 -5.38 -4.72
C ILE A 106 8.55 -5.41 -4.09
N ILE A 107 8.63 -5.90 -2.85
CA ILE A 107 9.88 -6.05 -2.11
C ILE A 107 10.35 -7.51 -2.05
N ASN A 108 9.44 -8.47 -2.19
CA ASN A 108 9.79 -9.89 -2.28
C ASN A 108 8.82 -10.63 -3.21
N VAL A 109 9.35 -11.65 -3.91
CA VAL A 109 8.60 -12.52 -4.82
C VAL A 109 9.07 -13.95 -4.62
N MET A 110 8.13 -14.87 -4.40
CA MET A 110 8.39 -16.31 -4.41
C MET A 110 7.34 -17.01 -5.27
N GLU A 111 7.79 -17.82 -6.22
CA GLU A 111 6.92 -18.73 -6.97
C GLU A 111 6.76 -20.03 -6.19
N MET A 112 5.55 -20.45 -5.97
CA MET A 112 5.20 -21.65 -5.20
C MET A 112 4.22 -22.50 -5.98
N GLN A 113 4.18 -23.79 -5.65
CA GLN A 113 3.23 -24.73 -6.25
C GLN A 113 2.38 -25.38 -5.16
N ASN A 114 1.07 -25.39 -5.38
CA ASN A 114 0.14 -26.09 -4.49
C ASN A 114 0.41 -27.60 -4.59
N SER A 115 0.66 -28.25 -3.47
CA SER A 115 1.00 -29.68 -3.42
C SER A 115 -0.14 -30.59 -3.89
N ARG A 116 -1.39 -30.16 -3.76
CA ARG A 116 -2.59 -30.91 -4.12
C ARG A 116 -3.05 -30.64 -5.54
N THR A 117 -3.30 -29.34 -5.87
CA THR A 117 -3.87 -28.93 -7.16
C THR A 117 -2.80 -28.79 -8.25
N LYS A 118 -1.51 -28.72 -7.86
CA LYS A 118 -0.38 -28.41 -8.75
C LYS A 118 -0.41 -27.04 -9.41
N GLU A 119 -1.35 -26.18 -9.01
CA GLU A 119 -1.42 -24.82 -9.46
C GLU A 119 -0.22 -24.01 -8.97
N ILE A 120 0.28 -23.15 -9.84
CA ILE A 120 1.39 -22.24 -9.52
C ILE A 120 0.78 -20.93 -9.03
N PHE A 121 1.32 -20.40 -7.94
CA PHE A 121 0.97 -19.12 -7.40
C PHE A 121 2.21 -18.35 -6.95
N TYR A 122 2.08 -17.04 -6.89
CA TYR A 122 3.09 -16.16 -6.34
C TYR A 122 2.73 -15.77 -4.92
N TYR A 123 3.71 -15.83 -4.03
CA TYR A 123 3.71 -15.16 -2.76
C TYR A 123 4.46 -13.85 -2.93
N LEU A 124 3.78 -12.74 -2.67
CA LEU A 124 4.29 -11.40 -2.87
C LEU A 124 4.30 -10.65 -1.54
N SER A 125 5.39 -9.94 -1.28
CA SER A 125 5.46 -8.93 -0.24
C SER A 125 5.54 -7.56 -0.92
N VAL A 126 4.60 -6.69 -0.58
CA VAL A 126 4.43 -5.38 -1.22
C VAL A 126 4.45 -4.30 -0.16
N GLU A 127 5.25 -3.28 -0.39
CA GLU A 127 5.27 -2.06 0.41
C GLU A 127 4.34 -1.02 -0.19
N CYS A 128 3.44 -0.51 0.63
CA CYS A 128 2.46 0.50 0.27
C CYS A 128 2.29 1.50 1.41
N ASN A 129 2.67 2.77 1.19
CA ASN A 129 2.56 3.82 2.20
C ASN A 129 3.18 3.43 3.56
N SER A 130 4.40 2.87 3.54
CA SER A 130 5.12 2.36 4.72
C SER A 130 4.45 1.16 5.43
N ILE A 131 3.42 0.58 4.83
CA ILE A 131 2.79 -0.66 5.28
C ILE A 131 3.30 -1.80 4.41
N GLN A 132 3.79 -2.86 5.03
CA GLN A 132 4.14 -4.09 4.35
C GLN A 132 2.95 -5.04 4.40
N ILE A 133 2.58 -5.57 3.22
CA ILE A 133 1.45 -6.48 3.07
C ILE A 133 1.96 -7.73 2.35
N GLU A 134 1.62 -8.88 2.90
CA GLU A 134 1.96 -10.18 2.32
C GLU A 134 0.70 -10.86 1.79
N PHE A 135 0.76 -11.36 0.57
CA PHE A 135 -0.40 -12.01 -0.04
C PHE A 135 -0.02 -13.00 -1.12
N THR A 136 -0.97 -13.83 -1.49
CA THR A 136 -0.85 -14.80 -2.58
C THR A 136 -1.76 -14.44 -3.75
N ILE A 137 -1.31 -14.78 -4.97
CA ILE A 137 -2.10 -14.66 -6.19
C ILE A 137 -1.76 -15.81 -7.13
N ALA A 138 -2.78 -16.42 -7.76
CA ALA A 138 -2.56 -17.44 -8.77
C ALA A 138 -1.82 -16.84 -9.98
N LYS A 139 -0.91 -17.63 -10.56
CA LYS A 139 -0.10 -17.18 -11.69
C LYS A 139 -0.94 -16.77 -12.90
N GLU A 140 -2.04 -17.47 -13.15
CA GLU A 140 -2.98 -17.20 -14.23
C GLU A 140 -3.79 -15.91 -14.03
N ASP A 141 -3.97 -15.48 -12.78
CA ASP A 141 -4.71 -14.27 -12.41
C ASP A 141 -3.84 -13.01 -12.34
N LEU A 142 -2.52 -13.17 -12.53
CA LEU A 142 -1.57 -12.06 -12.51
C LEU A 142 -1.17 -11.67 -13.93
N MET A 143 -1.54 -10.47 -14.33
CA MET A 143 -1.08 -9.90 -15.60
C MET A 143 0.34 -9.33 -15.45
N GLY A 144 1.28 -9.87 -16.20
CA GLY A 144 2.68 -9.46 -16.19
C GLY A 144 3.54 -10.27 -15.23
N GLU A 145 4.85 -10.09 -15.33
CA GLU A 145 5.85 -10.83 -14.57
C GLU A 145 6.21 -10.08 -13.28
N PRO A 146 5.99 -10.66 -12.10
CA PRO A 146 6.35 -10.03 -10.84
C PRO A 146 7.89 -10.07 -10.67
N LYS A 147 8.47 -8.92 -10.35
CA LYS A 147 9.89 -8.76 -10.00
C LYS A 147 10.02 -7.74 -8.87
N VAL A 148 11.00 -7.92 -8.01
CA VAL A 148 11.36 -6.94 -7.00
C VAL A 148 11.63 -5.59 -7.66
N GLY A 149 11.11 -4.52 -7.09
CA GLY A 149 11.18 -3.16 -7.62
C GLY A 149 10.04 -2.78 -8.57
N ARG A 150 9.35 -3.74 -9.19
CA ARG A 150 8.10 -3.46 -9.92
C ARG A 150 6.97 -3.16 -8.95
N ARG A 151 5.85 -2.66 -9.47
CA ARG A 151 4.68 -2.36 -8.67
C ARG A 151 3.57 -3.37 -8.95
N PHE A 152 2.89 -3.78 -7.89
CA PHE A 152 1.67 -4.59 -7.97
C PHE A 152 0.46 -3.67 -7.82
N LYS A 153 -0.55 -3.87 -8.67
CA LYS A 153 -1.88 -3.27 -8.53
C LYS A 153 -2.93 -4.37 -8.52
N GLY A 154 -3.79 -4.36 -7.52
CA GLY A 154 -4.86 -5.35 -7.43
C GLY A 154 -5.81 -5.09 -6.29
N ILE A 155 -6.76 -6.01 -6.13
CA ILE A 155 -7.70 -6.01 -5.01
C ILE A 155 -7.33 -7.18 -4.12
N LEU A 156 -7.06 -6.88 -2.86
CA LEU A 156 -6.72 -7.86 -1.84
C LEU A 156 -7.89 -8.08 -0.90
N TRP A 157 -8.19 -9.31 -0.59
CA TRP A 157 -8.92 -9.70 0.60
C TRP A 157 -7.92 -9.85 1.72
N LEU A 158 -8.03 -9.01 2.75
CA LEU A 158 -7.03 -8.92 3.82
C LEU A 158 -7.54 -9.49 5.13
N GLN A 159 -6.61 -10.06 5.86
CA GLN A 159 -6.75 -10.44 7.26
C GLN A 159 -5.63 -9.83 8.07
N GLY A 160 -5.95 -9.42 9.29
CA GLY A 160 -4.98 -8.92 10.25
C GLY A 160 -4.87 -9.85 11.45
N GLU A 161 -3.66 -10.21 11.84
CA GLU A 161 -3.35 -10.86 13.08
C GLU A 161 -2.69 -9.85 14.02
N VAL A 162 -3.24 -9.74 15.21
CA VAL A 162 -2.74 -8.79 16.25
C VAL A 162 -1.97 -9.59 17.27
N ASP A 163 -0.71 -9.23 17.45
CA ASP A 163 0.13 -9.76 18.52
C ASP A 163 0.05 -8.82 19.72
N CYS A 164 -0.46 -9.35 20.83
CA CYS A 164 -0.63 -8.64 22.09
C CYS A 164 0.42 -9.12 23.09
N LEU A 165 0.97 -8.19 23.87
CA LEU A 165 1.84 -8.47 25.02
C LEU A 165 1.00 -8.91 26.23
#